data_b49eea438d7878cf9c081812281f7690
#
_entry.id   b49eea438d7878cf9c081812281f7690
#
_cell.length_a   1.000
_cell.length_b   1.000
_cell.length_c   1.000
_cell.angle_alpha   90.00
_cell.angle_beta   90.00
_cell.angle_gamma   90.00
#
_symmetry.space_group_name_H-M   'P 1'
#
loop_
_entity.id
_entity.type
_entity.pdbx_description
1 polymer ?
#
loop_
_entity_poly.entity_id
_entity_poly.type
_entity_poly.pdbx_seq_one_letter_code
_entity_poly.pdbx_strand_id
1 'polypeptide(L)'
;MDAGHVFVVDDEPTVLAALERMLRASGYEVSTFTSPSDFLAAAPHEGVGCVLLDLSMPDMSGLDVQDTMHRNGIAMPVIFLSAYGDVPSAARAMREGAIDFLVKPIGEAELLGAIRRALDTASAQERRRISRSEVEERLSRLTPRERQVCDLVIKGLLNKQIGSELGMTEKTVKVHRGQVMRKLEVHSVAALVRLFADLSDPS
;
A
#
# COMPACT_ATOMS: atom_id res chain seq x y z
N MET A 1 12.51 -16.49 3.12
CA MET A 1 11.34 -15.61 3.30
C MET A 1 11.89 -14.43 4.05
N ASP A 2 11.90 -13.25 3.41
CA ASP A 2 12.28 -12.02 4.13
C ASP A 2 11.33 -11.86 5.30
N ALA A 3 11.91 -11.94 6.51
CA ALA A 3 11.17 -11.66 7.73
C ALA A 3 10.81 -10.17 7.66
N GLY A 4 9.51 -9.86 7.57
CA GLY A 4 9.04 -8.49 7.46
C GLY A 4 9.49 -7.65 8.65
N HIS A 5 9.54 -6.33 8.47
CA HIS A 5 9.95 -5.39 9.50
C HIS A 5 8.76 -5.02 10.40
N VAL A 6 8.95 -5.12 11.71
CA VAL A 6 7.94 -4.73 12.71
C VAL A 6 8.42 -3.49 13.45
N PHE A 7 7.67 -2.40 13.31
CA PHE A 7 7.86 -1.18 14.06
C PHE A 7 7.03 -1.26 15.34
N VAL A 8 7.61 -0.90 16.49
CA VAL A 8 6.89 -0.91 17.77
C VAL A 8 6.96 0.49 18.37
N VAL A 9 5.81 1.07 18.63
CA VAL A 9 5.67 2.42 19.20
C VAL A 9 4.89 2.33 20.51
N ASP A 10 5.57 2.61 21.63
CA ASP A 10 5.00 2.52 22.98
C ASP A 10 5.85 3.41 23.89
N ASP A 11 5.27 4.26 24.72
CA ASP A 11 6.01 5.17 25.59
C ASP A 11 6.69 4.47 26.77
N GLU A 12 6.39 3.20 27.02
CA GLU A 12 7.00 2.40 28.07
C GLU A 12 8.23 1.62 27.57
N PRO A 13 9.48 1.99 27.95
CA PRO A 13 10.70 1.30 27.51
C PRO A 13 10.75 -0.19 27.90
N THR A 14 10.10 -0.56 28.99
CA THR A 14 10.03 -1.96 29.46
C THR A 14 9.17 -2.84 28.53
N VAL A 15 8.08 -2.29 28.01
CA VAL A 15 7.21 -2.94 27.02
C VAL A 15 7.97 -3.09 25.70
N LEU A 16 8.61 -2.02 25.22
CA LEU A 16 9.44 -2.05 24.02
C LEU A 16 10.51 -3.15 24.08
N ALA A 17 11.28 -3.20 25.17
CA ALA A 17 12.34 -4.19 25.33
C ALA A 17 11.81 -5.63 25.36
N ALA A 18 10.65 -5.86 25.95
CA ALA A 18 10.01 -7.17 26.00
C ALA A 18 9.53 -7.62 24.62
N LEU A 19 8.82 -6.73 23.90
CA LEU A 19 8.32 -6.97 22.54
C LEU A 19 9.48 -7.16 21.55
N GLU A 20 10.51 -6.30 21.59
CA GLU A 20 11.67 -6.42 20.72
C GLU A 20 12.36 -7.78 20.87
N ARG A 21 12.62 -8.20 22.12
CA ARG A 21 13.26 -9.50 22.38
C ARG A 21 12.44 -10.66 21.85
N MET A 22 11.12 -10.66 22.06
CA MET A 22 10.22 -11.71 21.64
C MET A 22 10.13 -11.75 20.11
N LEU A 23 9.96 -10.61 19.45
CA LEU A 23 9.81 -10.53 18.01
C LEU A 23 11.09 -10.91 17.28
N ARG A 24 12.26 -10.46 17.78
CA ARG A 24 13.57 -10.89 17.24
C ARG A 24 13.80 -12.39 17.41
N ALA A 25 13.41 -12.96 18.55
CA ALA A 25 13.47 -14.41 18.76
C ALA A 25 12.56 -15.19 17.78
N SER A 26 11.46 -14.56 17.33
CA SER A 26 10.55 -15.10 16.32
C SER A 26 10.99 -14.85 14.87
N GLY A 27 12.18 -14.21 14.66
CA GLY A 27 12.81 -14.02 13.35
C GLY A 27 12.43 -12.72 12.63
N TYR A 28 11.75 -11.78 13.28
CA TYR A 28 11.41 -10.47 12.69
C TYR A 28 12.55 -9.46 12.84
N GLU A 29 12.67 -8.55 11.87
CA GLU A 29 13.40 -7.30 12.06
C GLU A 29 12.54 -6.32 12.87
N VAL A 30 13.14 -5.64 13.87
CA VAL A 30 12.38 -4.81 14.80
C VAL A 30 13.06 -3.46 15.00
N SER A 31 12.27 -2.39 14.87
CA SER A 31 12.62 -1.03 15.29
C SER A 31 11.63 -0.55 16.36
N THR A 32 12.15 0.03 17.43
CA THR A 32 11.35 0.48 18.59
C THR A 32 11.42 1.99 18.74
N PHE A 33 10.32 2.62 19.13
CA PHE A 33 10.19 4.06 19.33
C PHE A 33 9.43 4.35 20.62
N THR A 34 9.98 5.20 21.46
CA THR A 34 9.29 5.73 22.64
C THR A 34 8.46 6.98 22.33
N SER A 35 8.66 7.56 21.14
CA SER A 35 8.00 8.78 20.68
C SER A 35 7.26 8.54 19.36
N PRO A 36 5.95 8.87 19.31
CA PRO A 36 5.20 8.87 18.06
C PRO A 36 5.82 9.75 16.97
N SER A 37 6.37 10.90 17.34
CA SER A 37 6.99 11.84 16.40
C SER A 37 8.25 11.27 15.77
N ASP A 38 9.09 10.55 16.54
CA ASP A 38 10.29 9.91 16.02
C ASP A 38 9.94 8.76 15.07
N PHE A 39 8.90 8.00 15.39
CA PHE A 39 8.37 6.98 14.49
C PHE A 39 7.89 7.60 13.18
N LEU A 40 7.05 8.64 13.22
CA LEU A 40 6.51 9.28 12.01
C LEU A 40 7.62 9.88 11.14
N ALA A 41 8.70 10.39 11.74
CA ALA A 41 9.86 10.91 11.02
C ALA A 41 10.71 9.80 10.38
N ALA A 42 10.75 8.61 10.98
CA ALA A 42 11.54 7.47 10.52
C ALA A 42 10.76 6.46 9.69
N ALA A 43 9.41 6.51 9.73
CA ALA A 43 8.56 5.53 9.08
C ALA A 43 8.81 5.49 7.56
N PRO A 44 9.09 4.32 6.99
CA PRO A 44 9.30 4.20 5.56
C PRO A 44 7.98 4.36 4.82
N HIS A 45 8.02 5.03 3.67
CA HIS A 45 6.88 5.12 2.76
C HIS A 45 6.72 3.88 1.87
N GLU A 46 7.72 3.00 1.85
CA GLU A 46 7.82 1.84 0.97
C GLU A 46 8.35 0.62 1.72
N GLY A 47 8.02 -0.57 1.23
CA GLY A 47 8.51 -1.83 1.74
C GLY A 47 7.48 -2.63 2.54
N VAL A 48 7.88 -3.83 2.95
CA VAL A 48 7.02 -4.77 3.68
C VAL A 48 7.25 -4.63 5.18
N GLY A 49 6.34 -3.94 5.86
CA GLY A 49 6.39 -3.76 7.31
C GLY A 49 5.00 -3.58 7.91
N CYS A 50 4.93 -3.66 9.24
CA CYS A 50 3.73 -3.30 10.01
C CYS A 50 4.13 -2.58 11.30
N VAL A 51 3.20 -1.84 11.90
CA VAL A 51 3.42 -1.16 13.17
C VAL A 51 2.51 -1.74 14.26
N LEU A 52 3.15 -2.06 15.42
CA LEU A 52 2.48 -2.26 16.68
C LEU A 52 2.45 -0.91 17.40
N LEU A 53 1.28 -0.40 17.65
CA LEU A 53 1.08 0.97 18.09
C LEU A 53 0.30 1.01 19.39
N ASP A 54 0.92 1.50 20.45
CA ASP A 54 0.17 1.72 21.69
C ASP A 54 -0.90 2.78 21.49
N LEU A 55 -2.06 2.54 22.08
CA LEU A 55 -3.20 3.44 21.93
C LEU A 55 -3.03 4.72 22.76
N SER A 56 -2.43 4.62 23.95
CA SER A 56 -2.45 5.65 24.98
C SER A 56 -1.05 6.14 25.29
N MET A 57 -0.53 7.06 24.48
CA MET A 57 0.76 7.71 24.68
C MET A 57 0.58 9.20 25.06
N PRO A 58 1.52 9.81 25.85
CA PRO A 58 1.35 11.13 26.44
C PRO A 58 1.14 12.27 25.41
N ASP A 59 1.93 12.30 24.34
CA ASP A 59 1.97 13.45 23.41
C ASP A 59 0.98 13.33 22.26
N MET A 60 0.71 12.09 21.83
CA MET A 60 -0.15 11.80 20.67
C MET A 60 -0.73 10.39 20.84
N SER A 61 -2.05 10.26 20.78
CA SER A 61 -2.67 8.94 20.84
C SER A 61 -2.33 8.10 19.60
N GLY A 62 -2.38 6.77 19.74
CA GLY A 62 -2.17 5.88 18.62
C GLY A 62 -3.13 6.15 17.44
N LEU A 63 -4.37 6.55 17.71
CA LEU A 63 -5.32 6.93 16.67
C LEU A 63 -4.87 8.19 15.91
N ASP A 64 -4.34 9.19 16.61
CA ASP A 64 -3.80 10.40 15.95
C ASP A 64 -2.56 10.09 15.12
N VAL A 65 -1.75 9.10 15.56
CA VAL A 65 -0.63 8.58 14.74
C VAL A 65 -1.13 7.95 13.46
N GLN A 66 -2.15 7.08 13.53
CA GLN A 66 -2.77 6.45 12.36
C GLN A 66 -3.32 7.50 11.39
N ASP A 67 -4.06 8.49 11.90
CA ASP A 67 -4.55 9.62 11.10
C ASP A 67 -3.42 10.40 10.41
N THR A 68 -2.30 10.57 11.10
CA THR A 68 -1.14 11.28 10.56
C THR A 68 -0.43 10.43 9.50
N MET A 69 -0.32 9.12 9.71
CA MET A 69 0.19 8.19 8.70
C MET A 69 -0.63 8.28 7.40
N HIS A 70 -1.96 8.23 7.51
CA HIS A 70 -2.86 8.35 6.34
C HIS A 70 -2.67 9.68 5.60
N ARG A 71 -2.61 10.81 6.33
CA ARG A 71 -2.37 12.14 5.73
C ARG A 71 -1.02 12.25 5.03
N ASN A 72 0.00 11.56 5.54
CA ASN A 72 1.35 11.55 4.97
C ASN A 72 1.56 10.46 3.90
N GLY A 73 0.53 9.67 3.56
CA GLY A 73 0.65 8.60 2.57
C GLY A 73 1.46 7.39 3.03
N ILE A 74 1.62 7.20 4.35
CA ILE A 74 2.28 6.02 4.92
C ILE A 74 1.26 4.88 4.99
N ALA A 75 1.31 3.97 4.03
CA ALA A 75 0.35 2.87 3.88
C ALA A 75 0.74 1.60 4.66
N MET A 76 1.38 1.77 5.82
CA MET A 76 1.81 0.66 6.66
C MET A 76 0.63 0.11 7.48
N PRO A 77 0.37 -1.22 7.49
CA PRO A 77 -0.65 -1.83 8.33
C PRO A 77 -0.40 -1.60 9.82
N VAL A 78 -1.46 -1.23 10.55
CA VAL A 78 -1.44 -0.91 11.97
C VAL A 78 -2.12 -2.01 12.78
N ILE A 79 -1.47 -2.40 13.88
CA ILE A 79 -2.04 -3.23 14.93
C ILE A 79 -1.99 -2.42 16.21
N PHE A 80 -3.14 -2.15 16.82
CA PHE A 80 -3.19 -1.44 18.08
C PHE A 80 -2.95 -2.35 19.28
N LEU A 81 -2.19 -1.83 20.24
CA LEU A 81 -2.03 -2.42 21.57
C LEU A 81 -2.71 -1.48 22.58
N SER A 82 -3.50 -2.01 23.50
CA SER A 82 -4.20 -1.20 24.50
C SER A 82 -4.22 -1.86 25.87
N ALA A 83 -4.00 -1.06 26.91
CA ALA A 83 -4.17 -1.52 28.29
C ALA A 83 -5.65 -1.73 28.67
N TYR A 84 -6.57 -1.11 27.95
CA TYR A 84 -8.01 -1.17 28.20
C TYR A 84 -8.75 -1.55 26.92
N GLY A 85 -9.65 -2.52 27.03
CA GLY A 85 -10.54 -2.94 25.92
C GLY A 85 -11.67 -1.95 25.69
N ASP A 86 -11.33 -0.68 25.37
CA ASP A 86 -12.31 0.36 25.08
C ASP A 86 -12.96 0.12 23.71
N VAL A 87 -14.25 -0.26 23.72
CA VAL A 87 -15.01 -0.59 22.51
C VAL A 87 -15.11 0.56 21.51
N PRO A 88 -15.35 1.82 21.90
CA PRO A 88 -15.34 2.96 20.98
C PRO A 88 -14.02 3.14 20.25
N SER A 89 -12.89 3.09 20.94
CA SER A 89 -11.55 3.22 20.33
C SER A 89 -11.23 2.06 19.39
N ALA A 90 -11.53 0.82 19.80
CA ALA A 90 -11.38 -0.35 18.94
C ALA A 90 -12.24 -0.24 17.67
N ALA A 91 -13.50 0.16 17.81
CA ALA A 91 -14.40 0.34 16.67
C ALA A 91 -13.93 1.48 15.73
N ARG A 92 -13.31 2.55 16.27
CA ARG A 92 -12.71 3.61 15.46
C ARG A 92 -11.48 3.10 14.72
N ALA A 93 -10.53 2.47 15.40
CA ALA A 93 -9.32 1.90 14.82
C ALA A 93 -9.64 0.97 13.63
N MET A 94 -10.58 0.04 13.83
CA MET A 94 -10.97 -0.91 12.78
C MET A 94 -11.66 -0.24 11.58
N ARG A 95 -12.51 0.79 11.80
CA ARG A 95 -13.11 1.55 10.70
C ARG A 95 -12.09 2.35 9.90
N GLU A 96 -11.01 2.79 10.55
CA GLU A 96 -9.90 3.51 9.94
C GLU A 96 -8.85 2.57 9.34
N GLY A 97 -9.15 1.27 9.24
CA GLY A 97 -8.34 0.29 8.50
C GLY A 97 -7.22 -0.39 9.31
N ALA A 98 -7.27 -0.34 10.64
CA ALA A 98 -6.37 -1.17 11.44
C ALA A 98 -6.57 -2.66 11.13
N ILE A 99 -5.49 -3.43 11.14
CA ILE A 99 -5.52 -4.88 10.92
C ILE A 99 -6.08 -5.61 12.13
N ASP A 100 -5.74 -5.11 13.33
CA ASP A 100 -6.21 -5.70 14.58
C ASP A 100 -6.12 -4.72 15.75
N PHE A 101 -6.80 -5.08 16.85
CA PHE A 101 -6.78 -4.34 18.11
C PHE A 101 -6.63 -5.35 19.25
N LEU A 102 -5.50 -5.34 19.93
CA LEU A 102 -5.12 -6.32 20.96
C LEU A 102 -5.08 -5.68 22.35
N VAL A 103 -5.67 -6.37 23.32
CA VAL A 103 -5.73 -5.88 24.72
C VAL A 103 -4.60 -6.53 25.53
N LYS A 104 -3.80 -5.70 26.22
CA LYS A 104 -2.73 -6.14 27.12
C LYS A 104 -3.34 -6.78 28.39
N PRO A 105 -2.84 -7.94 28.91
CA PRO A 105 -1.67 -8.66 28.44
C PRO A 105 -1.94 -9.52 27.22
N ILE A 106 -1.10 -9.45 26.19
CA ILE A 106 -1.28 -10.10 24.90
C ILE A 106 -0.57 -11.44 24.90
N GLY A 107 -1.26 -12.50 24.44
CA GLY A 107 -0.66 -13.80 24.23
C GLY A 107 0.31 -13.79 23.02
N GLU A 108 1.47 -14.43 23.14
CA GLU A 108 2.48 -14.49 22.07
C GLU A 108 1.87 -15.00 20.74
N ALA A 109 1.10 -16.09 20.78
CA ALA A 109 0.48 -16.67 19.59
C ALA A 109 -0.52 -15.72 18.91
N GLU A 110 -1.25 -14.92 19.69
CA GLU A 110 -2.20 -13.93 19.22
C GLU A 110 -1.49 -12.78 18.52
N LEU A 111 -0.44 -12.21 19.16
CA LEU A 111 0.36 -11.14 18.62
C LEU A 111 1.07 -11.56 17.32
N LEU A 112 1.73 -12.72 17.30
CA LEU A 112 2.37 -13.25 16.10
C LEU A 112 1.36 -13.56 14.98
N GLY A 113 0.14 -13.95 15.35
CA GLY A 113 -0.97 -14.12 14.40
C GLY A 113 -1.39 -12.81 13.74
N ALA A 114 -1.54 -11.73 14.52
CA ALA A 114 -1.86 -10.40 14.02
C ALA A 114 -0.75 -9.83 13.12
N ILE A 115 0.51 -9.97 13.54
CA ILE A 115 1.68 -9.54 12.75
C ILE A 115 1.71 -10.25 11.39
N ARG A 116 1.48 -11.56 11.33
CA ARG A 116 1.44 -12.30 10.05
C ARG A 116 0.38 -11.73 9.11
N ARG A 117 -0.85 -11.50 9.60
CA ARG A 117 -1.92 -10.89 8.79
C ARG A 117 -1.54 -9.49 8.28
N ALA A 118 -0.90 -8.68 9.14
CA ALA A 118 -0.44 -7.35 8.76
C ALA A 118 0.65 -7.41 7.67
N LEU A 119 1.65 -8.27 7.82
CA LEU A 119 2.72 -8.45 6.83
C LEU A 119 2.22 -9.05 5.52
N ASP A 120 1.23 -9.94 5.55
CA ASP A 120 0.58 -10.45 4.33
C ASP A 120 -0.13 -9.30 3.58
N THR A 121 -0.81 -8.42 4.33
CA THR A 121 -1.44 -7.20 3.78
C THR A 121 -0.40 -6.26 3.19
N ALA A 122 0.67 -5.94 3.92
CA ALA A 122 1.78 -5.11 3.45
C ALA A 122 2.42 -5.67 2.17
N SER A 123 2.65 -6.99 2.13
CA SER A 123 3.20 -7.67 0.96
C SER A 123 2.29 -7.56 -0.26
N ALA A 124 0.97 -7.64 -0.07
CA ALA A 124 0.01 -7.49 -1.15
C ALA A 124 -0.03 -6.04 -1.66
N GLN A 125 -0.01 -5.05 -0.76
CA GLN A 125 0.04 -3.63 -1.09
C GLN A 125 1.32 -3.28 -1.86
N GLU A 126 2.48 -3.75 -1.41
CA GLU A 126 3.77 -3.50 -2.06
C GLU A 126 3.83 -4.11 -3.46
N ARG A 127 3.34 -5.35 -3.65
CA ARG A 127 3.24 -5.95 -4.99
C ARG A 127 2.35 -5.13 -5.93
N ARG A 128 1.21 -4.59 -5.44
CA ARG A 128 0.34 -3.71 -6.23
C ARG A 128 1.04 -2.39 -6.57
N ARG A 129 1.75 -1.79 -5.61
CA ARG A 129 2.52 -0.55 -5.82
C ARG A 129 3.59 -0.73 -6.90
N ILE A 130 4.38 -1.79 -6.82
CA ILE A 130 5.41 -2.12 -7.82
C ILE A 130 4.78 -2.32 -9.19
N SER A 131 3.73 -3.13 -9.29
CA SER A 131 3.03 -3.38 -10.56
C SER A 131 2.46 -2.08 -11.16
N ARG A 132 1.89 -1.21 -10.35
CA ARG A 132 1.39 0.10 -10.77
C ARG A 132 2.52 1.00 -11.28
N SER A 133 3.62 1.09 -10.56
CA SER A 133 4.81 1.87 -10.95
C SER A 133 5.39 1.41 -12.29
N GLU A 134 5.49 0.09 -12.51
CA GLU A 134 5.94 -0.49 -13.78
C GLU A 134 5.01 -0.11 -14.94
N VAL A 135 3.71 -0.13 -14.71
CA VAL A 135 2.72 0.27 -15.74
C VAL A 135 2.81 1.77 -16.02
N GLU A 136 2.92 2.61 -14.99
CA GLU A 136 3.09 4.07 -15.15
C GLU A 136 4.38 4.39 -15.91
N GLU A 137 5.48 3.68 -15.65
CA GLU A 137 6.72 3.82 -16.43
C GLU A 137 6.52 3.47 -17.90
N ARG A 138 5.84 2.35 -18.21
CA ARG A 138 5.52 1.99 -19.61
C ARG A 138 4.65 3.04 -20.29
N LEU A 139 3.66 3.59 -19.57
CA LEU A 139 2.78 4.65 -20.06
C LEU A 139 3.55 5.95 -20.35
N SER A 140 4.57 6.28 -19.56
CA SER A 140 5.41 7.46 -19.77
C SER A 140 6.21 7.41 -21.08
N ARG A 141 6.44 6.21 -21.64
CA ARG A 141 7.13 5.98 -22.91
C ARG A 141 6.26 6.27 -24.15
N LEU A 142 4.95 6.49 -23.95
CA LEU A 142 4.05 6.84 -25.04
C LEU A 142 4.23 8.29 -25.45
N THR A 143 4.34 8.52 -26.77
CA THR A 143 4.27 9.88 -27.30
C THR A 143 2.85 10.46 -27.10
N PRO A 144 2.67 11.80 -27.13
CA PRO A 144 1.34 12.40 -27.00
C PRO A 144 0.31 11.81 -27.98
N ARG A 145 0.77 11.48 -29.19
CA ARG A 145 -0.10 10.93 -30.24
C ARG A 145 -0.47 9.48 -29.97
N GLU A 146 0.46 8.67 -29.51
CA GLU A 146 0.21 7.30 -29.09
C GLU A 146 -0.74 7.26 -27.87
N ARG A 147 -0.60 8.21 -26.93
CA ARG A 147 -1.50 8.32 -25.77
C ARG A 147 -2.94 8.61 -26.20
N GLN A 148 -3.15 9.59 -27.12
CA GLN A 148 -4.47 9.87 -27.68
C GLN A 148 -5.09 8.64 -28.34
N VAL A 149 -4.31 7.90 -29.16
CA VAL A 149 -4.78 6.66 -29.78
C VAL A 149 -5.11 5.60 -28.72
N CYS A 150 -4.27 5.44 -27.70
CA CYS A 150 -4.48 4.50 -26.60
C CYS A 150 -5.81 4.76 -25.87
N ASP A 151 -6.08 6.02 -25.51
CA ASP A 151 -7.29 6.43 -24.79
C ASP A 151 -8.57 6.11 -25.61
N LEU A 152 -8.52 6.30 -26.91
CA LEU A 152 -9.67 5.98 -27.78
C LEU A 152 -9.83 4.47 -28.02
N VAL A 153 -8.73 3.72 -28.05
CA VAL A 153 -8.78 2.24 -28.12
C VAL A 153 -9.43 1.65 -26.86
N ILE A 154 -9.10 2.16 -25.69
CA ILE A 154 -9.68 1.72 -24.41
C ILE A 154 -11.19 2.00 -24.36
N LYS A 155 -11.63 3.12 -24.96
CA LYS A 155 -13.07 3.45 -25.14
C LYS A 155 -13.78 2.55 -26.16
N GLY A 156 -13.06 1.63 -26.80
CA GLY A 156 -13.63 0.67 -27.76
C GLY A 156 -13.80 1.18 -29.20
N LEU A 157 -13.21 2.34 -29.55
CA LEU A 157 -13.34 2.89 -30.89
C LEU A 157 -12.58 2.05 -31.95
N LEU A 158 -13.16 1.93 -33.13
CA LEU A 158 -12.53 1.30 -34.28
C LEU A 158 -11.50 2.23 -34.95
N ASN A 159 -10.53 1.69 -35.67
CA ASN A 159 -9.47 2.48 -36.32
C ASN A 159 -10.03 3.62 -37.20
N LYS A 160 -11.13 3.37 -37.92
CA LYS A 160 -11.78 4.38 -38.76
C LYS A 160 -12.32 5.55 -37.95
N GLN A 161 -12.94 5.26 -36.76
CA GLN A 161 -13.47 6.28 -35.85
C GLN A 161 -12.36 7.09 -35.25
N ILE A 162 -11.29 6.43 -34.74
CA ILE A 162 -10.09 7.07 -34.21
C ILE A 162 -9.44 7.96 -35.27
N GLY A 163 -9.35 7.49 -36.51
CA GLY A 163 -8.80 8.27 -37.61
C GLY A 163 -9.61 9.55 -37.88
N SER A 164 -10.94 9.44 -37.87
CA SER A 164 -11.83 10.59 -38.01
C SER A 164 -11.66 11.61 -36.87
N GLU A 165 -11.60 11.13 -35.64
CA GLU A 165 -11.51 11.97 -34.46
C GLU A 165 -10.15 12.69 -34.33
N LEU A 166 -9.07 12.02 -34.69
CA LEU A 166 -7.71 12.54 -34.59
C LEU A 166 -7.15 13.15 -35.87
N GLY A 167 -7.94 13.20 -36.94
CA GLY A 167 -7.50 13.73 -38.28
C GLY A 167 -6.39 12.88 -38.91
N MET A 168 -6.45 11.55 -38.79
CA MET A 168 -5.45 10.61 -39.29
C MET A 168 -6.09 9.58 -40.24
N THR A 169 -5.25 9.00 -41.11
CA THR A 169 -5.67 7.85 -41.91
C THR A 169 -5.80 6.60 -41.00
N GLU A 170 -6.67 5.66 -41.40
CA GLU A 170 -6.82 4.39 -40.70
C GLU A 170 -5.48 3.60 -40.64
N LYS A 171 -4.69 3.69 -41.72
CA LYS A 171 -3.34 3.11 -41.79
C LYS A 171 -2.43 3.69 -40.71
N THR A 172 -2.45 5.01 -40.49
CA THR A 172 -1.66 5.72 -39.47
C THR A 172 -2.10 5.29 -38.08
N VAL A 173 -3.43 5.20 -37.82
CA VAL A 173 -3.96 4.69 -36.55
C VAL A 173 -3.48 3.28 -36.28
N LYS A 174 -3.49 2.38 -37.30
CA LYS A 174 -3.00 1.01 -37.15
C LYS A 174 -1.51 0.97 -36.71
N VAL A 175 -0.69 1.86 -37.26
CA VAL A 175 0.72 1.98 -36.88
C VAL A 175 0.86 2.42 -35.42
N HIS A 176 0.16 3.50 -35.01
CA HIS A 176 0.19 3.96 -33.62
C HIS A 176 -0.32 2.91 -32.65
N ARG A 177 -1.41 2.20 -32.95
CA ARG A 177 -1.87 1.07 -32.13
C ARG A 177 -0.79 0.01 -31.96
N GLY A 178 -0.09 -0.36 -33.05
CA GLY A 178 1.02 -1.32 -32.97
C GLY A 178 2.14 -0.84 -32.06
N GLN A 179 2.48 0.45 -32.10
CA GLN A 179 3.48 1.05 -31.22
C GLN A 179 3.01 1.07 -29.75
N VAL A 180 1.75 1.45 -29.49
CA VAL A 180 1.14 1.41 -28.16
C VAL A 180 1.22 0.01 -27.58
N MET A 181 0.72 -0.99 -28.31
CA MET A 181 0.71 -2.39 -27.86
C MET A 181 2.13 -2.88 -27.53
N ARG A 182 3.10 -2.54 -28.35
CA ARG A 182 4.50 -2.91 -28.15
C ARG A 182 5.11 -2.22 -26.92
N LYS A 183 4.91 -0.89 -26.75
CA LYS A 183 5.47 -0.11 -25.66
C LYS A 183 4.86 -0.49 -24.30
N LEU A 184 3.58 -0.83 -24.28
CA LEU A 184 2.88 -1.30 -23.10
C LEU A 184 3.01 -2.82 -22.87
N GLU A 185 3.70 -3.54 -23.77
CA GLU A 185 3.94 -4.97 -23.69
C GLU A 185 2.65 -5.80 -23.59
N VAL A 186 1.59 -5.37 -24.29
CA VAL A 186 0.30 -6.07 -24.34
C VAL A 186 0.03 -6.65 -25.72
N HIS A 187 -0.60 -7.83 -25.77
CA HIS A 187 -0.82 -8.56 -27.02
C HIS A 187 -2.28 -8.52 -27.51
N SER A 188 -3.18 -7.89 -26.75
CA SER A 188 -4.59 -7.76 -27.14
C SER A 188 -5.21 -6.49 -26.54
N VAL A 189 -6.29 -6.01 -27.19
CA VAL A 189 -7.08 -4.87 -26.67
C VAL A 189 -7.67 -5.22 -25.29
N ALA A 190 -8.09 -6.46 -25.09
CA ALA A 190 -8.59 -6.91 -23.79
C ALA A 190 -7.51 -6.85 -22.68
N ALA A 191 -6.25 -7.15 -23.03
CA ALA A 191 -5.13 -6.98 -22.09
C ALA A 191 -4.84 -5.50 -21.81
N LEU A 192 -4.94 -4.64 -22.83
CA LEU A 192 -4.80 -3.19 -22.68
C LEU A 192 -5.89 -2.63 -21.74
N VAL A 193 -7.14 -3.00 -21.94
CA VAL A 193 -8.26 -2.55 -21.10
C VAL A 193 -8.06 -3.00 -19.63
N ARG A 194 -7.65 -4.26 -19.41
CA ARG A 194 -7.34 -4.76 -18.05
C ARG A 194 -6.22 -3.96 -17.39
N LEU A 195 -5.13 -3.68 -18.12
CA LEU A 195 -4.02 -2.88 -17.61
C LEU A 195 -4.48 -1.51 -17.06
N PHE A 196 -5.43 -0.87 -17.74
CA PHE A 196 -5.97 0.41 -17.29
C PHE A 196 -7.04 0.27 -16.19
N ALA A 197 -7.79 -0.82 -16.16
CA ALA A 197 -8.72 -1.11 -15.06
C ALA A 197 -7.97 -1.28 -13.74
N ASP A 198 -6.85 -2.03 -13.76
CA ASP A 198 -5.99 -2.24 -12.58
C ASP A 198 -5.35 -0.95 -12.05
N LEU A 199 -5.13 0.06 -12.92
CA LEU A 199 -4.66 1.39 -12.52
C LEU A 199 -5.76 2.27 -11.91
N SER A 200 -7.02 2.02 -12.29
CA SER A 200 -8.17 2.86 -11.90
C SER A 200 -8.83 2.41 -10.61
N ASP A 201 -8.46 1.25 -10.08
CA ASP A 201 -8.98 0.71 -8.82
C ASP A 201 -8.19 1.30 -7.63
N PRO A 202 -8.81 2.22 -6.84
CA PRO A 202 -8.17 2.86 -5.70
C PRO A 202 -8.33 2.01 -4.42
N SER A 203 -7.95 0.75 -4.45
CA SER A 203 -8.12 -0.16 -3.29
C SER A 203 -7.23 0.20 -2.13
#